data_84e34e737ba559f5aa700f5a1b66af45
#
_entry.id   84e34e737ba559f5aa700f5a1b66af45
#
_cell.length_a   1.000
_cell.length_b   1.000
_cell.length_c   1.000
_cell.angle_alpha   90.00
_cell.angle_beta   90.00
_cell.angle_gamma   90.00
#
_symmetry.space_group_name_H-M   'P 1'
#
loop_
_entity.id
_entity.type
_entity.pdbx_description
1 polymer ?
#
loop_
_entity_poly.entity_id
_entity_poly.type
_entity_poly.pdbx_seq_one_letter_code
_entity_poly.pdbx_strand_id
1 'polypeptide(L)'
;MSNSSLVDFTKLSPNYNLRGLHTIKKITIHHAASITSVESMGSLFASKERNGSANYGIGNDGRVGLYVPENKRAWTSGSPENDYQAITIEVSNSSTGGDWPVSDAAYEKLILLCADICKRNGIKELIFTGDATGNLTMHRYFQKTACPGEYLASRFGEIAERVNEILRGEEPMTKEEKQEFNELKTQVSELQSKLAAYESGKVYDNAAIRWAYIDGNLPKWAKPTIQKLYNNNLLQGNEKGSLELSYLFIRILVILDRAGLFDKK
;
A
#
# COMPACT_ATOMS: atom_id res chain seq x y z
N MET A 1 -22.60 -24.38 2.30
CA MET A 1 -22.11 -23.08 1.79
C MET A 1 -23.30 -22.13 1.72
N SER A 2 -23.22 -20.98 2.35
CA SER A 2 -24.20 -19.90 2.29
C SER A 2 -23.67 -18.79 1.37
N ASN A 3 -24.55 -18.07 0.70
CA ASN A 3 -24.18 -16.85 -0.02
C ASN A 3 -23.84 -15.74 0.99
N SER A 4 -23.21 -14.67 0.50
CA SER A 4 -22.88 -13.49 1.31
C SER A 4 -24.12 -12.82 1.88
N SER A 5 -24.05 -12.39 3.14
CA SER A 5 -25.07 -11.54 3.77
C SER A 5 -25.04 -10.08 3.29
N LEU A 6 -24.01 -9.70 2.54
CA LEU A 6 -23.88 -8.37 1.94
C LEU A 6 -24.72 -8.18 0.68
N VAL A 7 -25.50 -9.18 0.26
CA VAL A 7 -26.33 -9.12 -0.94
C VAL A 7 -27.52 -8.19 -0.72
N ASP A 8 -27.62 -7.16 -1.56
CA ASP A 8 -28.75 -6.20 -1.59
C ASP A 8 -29.80 -6.56 -2.65
N PHE A 9 -29.41 -7.33 -3.67
CA PHE A 9 -30.29 -7.67 -4.79
C PHE A 9 -30.03 -9.10 -5.27
N THR A 10 -31.05 -9.82 -5.69
CA THR A 10 -30.95 -11.17 -6.25
C THR A 10 -31.74 -11.30 -7.53
N LYS A 11 -31.05 -11.72 -8.61
CA LYS A 11 -31.71 -12.13 -9.87
C LYS A 11 -30.91 -13.27 -10.48
N LEU A 12 -31.35 -14.50 -10.32
CA LEU A 12 -30.58 -15.69 -10.67
C LEU A 12 -30.46 -15.87 -12.18
N SER A 13 -29.24 -16.14 -12.61
CA SER A 13 -28.88 -16.52 -13.97
C SER A 13 -29.16 -18.01 -14.22
N PRO A 14 -29.61 -18.39 -15.42
CA PRO A 14 -29.64 -19.79 -15.85
C PRO A 14 -28.29 -20.33 -16.31
N ASN A 15 -27.30 -19.47 -16.48
CA ASN A 15 -25.97 -19.80 -17.05
C ASN A 15 -24.98 -20.26 -15.94
N TYR A 16 -25.11 -21.50 -15.51
CA TYR A 16 -24.25 -22.08 -14.49
C TYR A 16 -24.12 -23.59 -14.66
N ASN A 17 -23.13 -24.17 -14.00
CA ASN A 17 -23.04 -25.60 -13.71
C ASN A 17 -23.09 -25.89 -12.23
N LEU A 18 -23.44 -27.11 -11.86
CA LEU A 18 -23.25 -27.56 -10.47
C LEU A 18 -21.76 -27.61 -10.17
N ARG A 19 -21.34 -27.07 -9.02
CA ARG A 19 -19.93 -27.07 -8.62
C ARG A 19 -19.42 -28.47 -8.23
N GLY A 20 -20.34 -29.39 -7.88
CA GLY A 20 -20.01 -30.73 -7.45
C GLY A 20 -19.18 -30.74 -6.16
N LEU A 21 -18.11 -31.51 -6.15
CA LEU A 21 -17.19 -31.63 -5.01
C LEU A 21 -16.06 -30.59 -5.00
N HIS A 22 -16.05 -29.67 -5.96
CA HIS A 22 -15.00 -28.63 -6.01
C HIS A 22 -15.14 -27.65 -4.84
N THR A 23 -14.02 -27.44 -4.15
CA THR A 23 -13.91 -26.49 -3.05
C THR A 23 -13.64 -25.10 -3.60
N ILE A 24 -14.27 -24.08 -3.01
CA ILE A 24 -13.95 -22.69 -3.30
C ILE A 24 -12.61 -22.36 -2.65
N LYS A 25 -11.64 -21.92 -3.47
CA LYS A 25 -10.28 -21.60 -3.06
C LYS A 25 -9.78 -20.28 -3.62
N LYS A 26 -10.51 -19.70 -4.58
CA LYS A 26 -10.10 -18.53 -5.35
C LYS A 26 -11.21 -17.49 -5.42
N ILE A 27 -10.80 -16.25 -5.66
CA ILE A 27 -11.66 -15.15 -6.08
C ILE A 27 -11.14 -14.64 -7.42
N THR A 28 -12.02 -14.47 -8.40
CA THR A 28 -11.68 -13.87 -9.69
C THR A 28 -12.48 -12.59 -9.88
N ILE A 29 -11.76 -11.47 -10.03
CA ILE A 29 -12.36 -10.15 -10.20
C ILE A 29 -12.40 -9.78 -11.68
N HIS A 30 -13.54 -9.26 -12.08
CA HIS A 30 -13.85 -8.74 -13.40
C HIS A 30 -14.36 -7.30 -13.29
N HIS A 31 -14.41 -6.58 -14.41
CA HIS A 31 -15.16 -5.33 -14.52
C HIS A 31 -16.25 -5.46 -15.56
N ALA A 32 -17.37 -4.80 -15.34
CA ALA A 32 -18.52 -4.83 -16.23
C ALA A 32 -18.30 -4.12 -17.58
N ALA A 33 -17.18 -3.40 -17.73
CA ALA A 33 -16.85 -2.52 -18.86
C ALA A 33 -17.99 -1.51 -19.17
N SER A 34 -18.71 -1.08 -18.14
CA SER A 34 -19.82 -0.12 -18.21
C SER A 34 -20.15 0.45 -16.84
N ILE A 35 -20.81 1.59 -16.81
CA ILE A 35 -21.46 2.13 -15.61
C ILE A 35 -22.81 1.41 -15.49
N THR A 36 -23.00 0.57 -14.46
CA THR A 36 -24.18 -0.30 -14.39
C THR A 36 -24.65 -0.51 -12.96
N SER A 37 -25.94 -0.77 -12.78
CA SER A 37 -26.53 -1.16 -11.51
C SER A 37 -26.56 -2.69 -11.37
N VAL A 38 -26.78 -3.17 -10.14
CA VAL A 38 -26.95 -4.60 -9.88
C VAL A 38 -28.18 -5.19 -10.60
N GLU A 39 -29.24 -4.39 -10.80
CA GLU A 39 -30.45 -4.80 -11.53
C GLU A 39 -30.15 -4.99 -13.02
N SER A 40 -29.38 -4.07 -13.61
CA SER A 40 -28.99 -4.14 -15.02
C SER A 40 -28.05 -5.31 -15.28
N MET A 41 -27.04 -5.55 -14.44
CA MET A 41 -26.19 -6.74 -14.51
C MET A 41 -27.00 -8.03 -14.35
N GLY A 42 -27.93 -8.06 -13.38
CA GLY A 42 -28.84 -9.20 -13.19
C GLY A 42 -29.72 -9.48 -14.40
N SER A 43 -30.19 -8.43 -15.06
CA SER A 43 -30.98 -8.57 -16.29
C SER A 43 -30.19 -9.12 -17.45
N LEU A 44 -28.90 -8.68 -17.58
CA LEU A 44 -27.98 -9.19 -18.56
C LEU A 44 -27.69 -10.69 -18.36
N PHE A 45 -27.38 -11.09 -17.10
CA PHE A 45 -27.07 -12.48 -16.78
C PHE A 45 -28.29 -13.42 -16.75
N ALA A 46 -29.51 -12.89 -16.66
CA ALA A 46 -30.71 -13.68 -16.72
C ALA A 46 -31.05 -14.20 -18.15
N SER A 47 -30.42 -13.63 -19.18
CA SER A 47 -30.55 -14.13 -20.56
C SER A 47 -29.71 -15.40 -20.77
N LYS A 48 -30.34 -16.44 -21.36
CA LYS A 48 -29.61 -17.65 -21.77
C LYS A 48 -28.63 -17.37 -22.91
N GLU A 49 -29.01 -16.48 -23.80
CA GLU A 49 -28.25 -16.09 -25.00
C GLU A 49 -26.95 -15.39 -24.61
N ARG A 50 -26.88 -14.79 -23.41
CA ARG A 50 -25.62 -14.18 -22.88
C ARG A 50 -24.50 -15.19 -22.79
N ASN A 51 -24.80 -16.47 -22.52
CA ASN A 51 -23.83 -17.55 -22.41
C ASN A 51 -22.67 -17.19 -21.45
N GLY A 52 -22.98 -16.44 -20.39
CA GLY A 52 -22.04 -15.96 -19.39
C GLY A 52 -22.78 -15.49 -18.14
N SER A 53 -22.10 -15.49 -17.00
CA SER A 53 -22.64 -15.08 -15.72
C SER A 53 -21.51 -14.79 -14.74
N ALA A 54 -21.84 -14.23 -13.55
CA ALA A 54 -20.95 -14.10 -12.40
C ALA A 54 -21.67 -14.58 -11.14
N ASN A 55 -20.92 -14.94 -10.10
CA ASN A 55 -21.54 -15.21 -8.80
C ASN A 55 -22.14 -13.91 -8.24
N TYR A 56 -21.34 -12.87 -8.18
CA TYR A 56 -21.73 -11.56 -7.67
C TYR A 56 -21.47 -10.45 -8.68
N GLY A 57 -22.17 -9.35 -8.51
CA GLY A 57 -21.85 -8.08 -9.13
C GLY A 57 -21.90 -6.96 -8.11
N ILE A 58 -21.09 -5.93 -8.30
CA ILE A 58 -21.10 -4.73 -7.48
C ILE A 58 -21.46 -3.54 -8.37
N GLY A 59 -22.58 -2.89 -8.05
CA GLY A 59 -23.06 -1.68 -8.75
C GLY A 59 -22.13 -0.49 -8.48
N ASN A 60 -22.23 0.54 -9.32
CA ASN A 60 -21.46 1.78 -9.12
C ASN A 60 -21.78 2.49 -7.78
N ASP A 61 -22.92 2.19 -7.20
CA ASP A 61 -23.40 2.66 -5.89
C ASP A 61 -22.88 1.81 -4.71
N GLY A 62 -22.11 0.75 -4.96
CA GLY A 62 -21.59 -0.17 -3.96
C GLY A 62 -22.58 -1.26 -3.51
N ARG A 63 -23.77 -1.36 -4.10
CA ARG A 63 -24.71 -2.46 -3.80
C ARG A 63 -24.23 -3.77 -4.40
N VAL A 64 -24.54 -4.89 -3.73
CA VAL A 64 -24.14 -6.24 -4.15
C VAL A 64 -25.32 -7.00 -4.75
N GLY A 65 -25.16 -7.51 -5.96
CA GLY A 65 -26.08 -8.42 -6.63
C GLY A 65 -25.61 -9.87 -6.58
N LEU A 66 -26.53 -10.81 -6.35
CA LEU A 66 -26.31 -12.26 -6.47
C LEU A 66 -26.96 -12.77 -7.75
N TYR A 67 -26.16 -13.40 -8.63
CA TYR A 67 -26.63 -13.93 -9.90
C TYR A 67 -26.44 -15.44 -10.00
N VAL A 68 -25.36 -16.00 -9.45
CA VAL A 68 -25.16 -17.46 -9.37
C VAL A 68 -24.77 -17.79 -7.92
N PRO A 69 -25.54 -18.65 -7.21
CA PRO A 69 -25.20 -19.06 -5.85
C PRO A 69 -23.80 -19.69 -5.77
N GLU A 70 -23.12 -19.50 -4.64
CA GLU A 70 -21.72 -19.96 -4.46
C GLU A 70 -21.53 -21.48 -4.59
N ASN A 71 -22.55 -22.26 -4.29
CA ASN A 71 -22.54 -23.71 -4.52
C ASN A 71 -22.62 -24.11 -6.00
N LYS A 72 -22.69 -23.13 -6.91
CA LYS A 72 -22.69 -23.30 -8.35
C LYS A 72 -21.52 -22.57 -9.00
N ARG A 73 -21.05 -23.09 -10.13
CA ARG A 73 -20.02 -22.47 -10.95
C ARG A 73 -20.67 -21.46 -11.90
N ALA A 74 -20.33 -20.20 -11.82
CA ALA A 74 -20.66 -19.21 -12.84
C ALA A 74 -19.80 -19.40 -14.10
N TRP A 75 -20.24 -18.87 -15.24
CA TRP A 75 -19.52 -18.91 -16.51
C TRP A 75 -18.88 -17.54 -16.78
N THR A 76 -17.74 -17.29 -16.18
CA THR A 76 -17.19 -15.93 -16.12
C THR A 76 -15.83 -15.79 -16.80
N SER A 77 -14.82 -16.56 -16.38
CA SER A 77 -13.42 -16.35 -16.83
C SER A 77 -13.09 -17.03 -18.15
N GLY A 78 -13.98 -17.85 -18.69
CA GLY A 78 -13.71 -18.72 -19.84
C GLY A 78 -12.81 -19.90 -19.52
N SER A 79 -12.35 -20.06 -18.28
CA SER A 79 -11.63 -21.23 -17.78
C SER A 79 -12.54 -22.01 -16.80
N PRO A 80 -13.10 -23.14 -17.22
CA PRO A 80 -13.87 -23.99 -16.31
C PRO A 80 -13.07 -24.41 -15.09
N GLU A 81 -11.79 -24.71 -15.24
CA GLU A 81 -10.91 -25.10 -14.13
C GLU A 81 -10.83 -24.01 -13.05
N ASN A 82 -10.64 -22.76 -13.46
CA ASN A 82 -10.66 -21.62 -12.53
C ASN A 82 -12.04 -21.45 -11.91
N ASP A 83 -13.08 -21.36 -12.74
CA ASP A 83 -14.43 -21.01 -12.30
C ASP A 83 -15.04 -22.08 -11.37
N TYR A 84 -14.62 -23.34 -11.45
CA TYR A 84 -15.01 -24.37 -10.48
C TYR A 84 -14.46 -24.15 -9.07
N GLN A 85 -13.34 -23.44 -8.96
CA GLN A 85 -12.67 -23.16 -7.68
C GLN A 85 -12.81 -21.69 -7.25
N ALA A 86 -13.34 -20.84 -8.12
CA ALA A 86 -13.43 -19.41 -7.86
C ALA A 86 -14.86 -18.96 -7.56
N ILE A 87 -14.99 -17.94 -6.71
CA ILE A 87 -16.12 -17.02 -6.72
C ILE A 87 -15.75 -15.87 -7.63
N THR A 88 -16.62 -15.56 -8.58
CA THR A 88 -16.39 -14.53 -9.58
C THR A 88 -17.24 -13.29 -9.30
N ILE A 89 -16.60 -12.11 -9.41
CA ILE A 89 -17.21 -10.82 -9.07
C ILE A 89 -17.05 -9.87 -10.24
N GLU A 90 -18.19 -9.35 -10.75
CA GLU A 90 -18.22 -8.27 -11.73
C GLU A 90 -18.36 -6.92 -11.03
N VAL A 91 -17.47 -5.97 -11.30
CA VAL A 91 -17.49 -4.64 -10.69
C VAL A 91 -17.87 -3.60 -11.73
N SER A 92 -18.88 -2.79 -11.42
CA SER A 92 -19.26 -1.65 -12.26
C SER A 92 -18.15 -0.60 -12.31
N ASN A 93 -17.93 -0.03 -13.49
CA ASN A 93 -17.05 1.11 -13.62
C ASN A 93 -17.76 2.43 -13.28
N SER A 94 -17.02 3.45 -12.89
CA SER A 94 -17.53 4.81 -12.64
C SER A 94 -17.48 5.70 -13.89
N SER A 95 -16.66 5.31 -14.87
CA SER A 95 -16.63 5.89 -16.23
C SER A 95 -16.29 4.81 -17.26
N THR A 96 -16.53 5.12 -18.55
CA THR A 96 -16.20 4.22 -19.66
C THR A 96 -14.89 4.64 -20.33
N GLY A 97 -14.03 3.66 -20.65
CA GLY A 97 -12.74 3.91 -21.30
C GLY A 97 -11.61 4.30 -20.33
N GLY A 98 -10.47 4.68 -20.89
CA GLY A 98 -9.25 4.93 -20.10
C GLY A 98 -8.82 3.68 -19.33
N ASP A 99 -8.47 3.86 -18.06
CA ASP A 99 -8.08 2.78 -17.14
C ASP A 99 -9.29 2.04 -16.56
N TRP A 100 -10.51 2.40 -16.94
CA TRP A 100 -11.74 1.80 -16.44
C TRP A 100 -11.91 1.96 -14.93
N PRO A 101 -11.98 3.21 -14.41
CA PRO A 101 -12.04 3.46 -12.98
C PRO A 101 -13.33 2.89 -12.36
N VAL A 102 -13.25 2.63 -11.07
CA VAL A 102 -14.33 2.13 -10.22
C VAL A 102 -14.61 3.17 -9.15
N SER A 103 -15.87 3.33 -8.75
CA SER A 103 -16.22 4.26 -7.66
C SER A 103 -15.63 3.78 -6.32
N ASP A 104 -15.38 4.71 -5.42
CA ASP A 104 -14.93 4.38 -4.06
C ASP A 104 -15.92 3.44 -3.35
N ALA A 105 -17.23 3.68 -3.52
CA ALA A 105 -18.26 2.84 -2.93
C ALA A 105 -18.19 1.38 -3.42
N ALA A 106 -17.98 1.18 -4.73
CA ALA A 106 -17.84 -0.17 -5.30
C ALA A 106 -16.50 -0.81 -4.90
N TYR A 107 -15.42 -0.03 -4.83
CA TYR A 107 -14.11 -0.53 -4.43
C TYR A 107 -14.08 -0.98 -2.96
N GLU A 108 -14.61 -0.17 -2.04
CA GLU A 108 -14.73 -0.54 -0.63
C GLU A 108 -15.61 -1.78 -0.44
N LYS A 109 -16.74 -1.85 -1.16
CA LYS A 109 -17.62 -3.01 -1.10
C LYS A 109 -16.96 -4.27 -1.66
N LEU A 110 -16.11 -4.15 -2.69
CA LEU A 110 -15.34 -5.28 -3.23
C LEU A 110 -14.43 -5.90 -2.17
N ILE A 111 -13.72 -5.08 -1.41
CA ILE A 111 -12.84 -5.54 -0.33
C ILE A 111 -13.64 -6.28 0.75
N LEU A 112 -14.77 -5.70 1.20
CA LEU A 112 -15.64 -6.33 2.20
C LEU A 112 -16.22 -7.65 1.70
N LEU A 113 -16.65 -7.71 0.43
CA LEU A 113 -17.20 -8.93 -0.17
C LEU A 113 -16.13 -10.01 -0.30
N CYS A 114 -14.91 -9.67 -0.74
CA CYS A 114 -13.79 -10.60 -0.80
C CYS A 114 -13.46 -11.17 0.59
N ALA A 115 -13.42 -10.33 1.63
CA ALA A 115 -13.16 -10.78 3.00
C ALA A 115 -14.25 -11.71 3.51
N ASP A 116 -15.54 -11.39 3.24
CA ASP A 116 -16.67 -12.24 3.62
C ASP A 116 -16.63 -13.60 2.90
N ILE A 117 -16.32 -13.62 1.60
CA ILE A 117 -16.14 -14.86 0.82
C ILE A 117 -15.00 -15.68 1.43
N CYS A 118 -13.84 -15.07 1.74
CA CYS A 118 -12.71 -15.75 2.34
C CYS A 118 -13.09 -16.39 3.69
N LYS A 119 -13.72 -15.64 4.59
CA LYS A 119 -14.15 -16.12 5.91
C LYS A 119 -15.09 -17.32 5.80
N ARG A 120 -16.12 -17.23 4.94
CA ARG A 120 -17.13 -18.28 4.77
C ARG A 120 -16.60 -19.55 4.09
N ASN A 121 -15.57 -19.43 3.27
CA ASN A 121 -15.00 -20.55 2.51
C ASN A 121 -13.68 -21.05 3.09
N GLY A 122 -13.23 -20.53 4.25
CA GLY A 122 -12.02 -20.98 4.94
C GLY A 122 -10.72 -20.58 4.21
N ILE A 123 -10.76 -19.56 3.37
CA ILE A 123 -9.56 -18.96 2.75
C ILE A 123 -8.91 -18.08 3.80
N LYS A 124 -7.79 -18.54 4.35
CA LYS A 124 -7.11 -17.85 5.46
C LYS A 124 -6.35 -16.60 5.02
N GLU A 125 -5.91 -16.59 3.76
CA GLU A 125 -5.13 -15.51 3.18
C GLU A 125 -5.45 -15.38 1.71
N LEU A 126 -5.65 -14.14 1.24
CA LEU A 126 -5.83 -13.81 -0.17
C LEU A 126 -4.47 -13.46 -0.77
N ILE A 127 -4.01 -14.25 -1.73
CA ILE A 127 -2.65 -14.16 -2.30
C ILE A 127 -2.72 -13.71 -3.75
N PHE A 128 -2.09 -12.60 -4.05
CA PHE A 128 -1.89 -12.09 -5.40
C PHE A 128 -0.43 -12.31 -5.83
N THR A 129 -0.22 -13.08 -6.90
CA THR A 129 1.09 -13.42 -7.45
C THR A 129 1.42 -12.73 -8.77
N GLY A 130 0.47 -11.98 -9.32
CA GLY A 130 0.61 -11.37 -10.64
C GLY A 130 0.29 -12.31 -11.81
N ASP A 131 -0.17 -13.53 -11.52
CA ASP A 131 -0.54 -14.57 -12.48
C ASP A 131 -1.70 -15.46 -11.98
N ALA A 132 -1.96 -16.58 -12.65
CA ALA A 132 -3.03 -17.52 -12.31
C ALA A 132 -2.70 -18.43 -11.10
N THR A 133 -1.48 -18.40 -10.54
CA THR A 133 -1.03 -19.30 -9.46
C THR A 133 -1.55 -18.85 -8.09
N GLY A 134 -1.80 -17.55 -7.90
CA GLY A 134 -2.44 -17.00 -6.70
C GLY A 134 -3.91 -17.43 -6.56
N ASN A 135 -4.50 -17.08 -5.43
CA ASN A 135 -5.94 -17.29 -5.19
C ASN A 135 -6.79 -16.01 -5.37
N LEU A 136 -6.16 -14.85 -5.57
CA LEU A 136 -6.78 -13.66 -6.13
C LEU A 136 -6.34 -13.54 -7.59
N THR A 137 -7.28 -13.71 -8.51
CA THR A 137 -7.01 -13.78 -9.95
C THR A 137 -7.89 -12.81 -10.74
N MET A 138 -7.51 -12.54 -11.98
CA MET A 138 -8.26 -11.69 -12.91
C MET A 138 -8.49 -12.40 -14.24
N HIS A 139 -9.50 -11.95 -14.99
CA HIS A 139 -9.92 -12.57 -16.25
C HIS A 139 -8.78 -12.69 -17.28
N ARG A 140 -7.93 -11.66 -17.40
CA ARG A 140 -6.83 -11.63 -18.37
C ARG A 140 -5.77 -12.74 -18.19
N TYR A 141 -5.79 -13.45 -17.06
CA TYR A 141 -4.92 -14.61 -16.86
C TYR A 141 -5.41 -15.87 -17.58
N PHE A 142 -6.68 -15.90 -17.99
CA PHE A 142 -7.32 -17.07 -18.58
C PHE A 142 -7.71 -16.85 -20.03
N GLN A 143 -7.92 -15.61 -20.45
CA GLN A 143 -8.28 -15.24 -21.82
C GLN A 143 -7.62 -13.92 -22.22
N LYS A 144 -7.45 -13.72 -23.54
CA LYS A 144 -6.95 -12.46 -24.09
C LYS A 144 -8.02 -11.37 -23.99
N THR A 145 -8.01 -10.60 -22.93
CA THR A 145 -8.96 -9.52 -22.63
C THR A 145 -8.31 -8.39 -21.84
N ALA A 146 -8.86 -7.19 -21.89
CA ALA A 146 -8.47 -6.07 -21.06
C ALA A 146 -9.06 -6.14 -19.62
N CYS A 147 -10.04 -7.05 -19.38
CA CYS A 147 -10.66 -7.21 -18.06
C CYS A 147 -9.61 -7.63 -17.01
N PRO A 148 -9.62 -7.01 -15.82
CA PRO A 148 -10.64 -6.14 -15.20
C PRO A 148 -10.43 -4.63 -15.39
N GLY A 149 -9.71 -4.19 -16.40
CA GLY A 149 -9.28 -2.82 -16.60
C GLY A 149 -8.02 -2.50 -15.78
N GLU A 150 -7.32 -1.42 -16.14
CA GLU A 150 -6.03 -1.10 -15.52
C GLU A 150 -6.21 -0.56 -14.09
N TYR A 151 -7.31 0.17 -13.85
CA TYR A 151 -7.62 0.68 -12.52
C TYR A 151 -7.67 -0.42 -11.44
N LEU A 152 -8.40 -1.51 -11.70
CA LEU A 152 -8.45 -2.64 -10.77
C LEU A 152 -7.14 -3.44 -10.82
N ALA A 153 -6.62 -3.74 -12.01
CA ALA A 153 -5.43 -4.58 -12.17
C ALA A 153 -4.22 -4.06 -11.40
N SER A 154 -3.98 -2.74 -11.39
CA SER A 154 -2.89 -2.12 -10.64
C SER A 154 -3.10 -2.15 -9.10
N ARG A 155 -4.31 -2.43 -8.64
CA ARG A 155 -4.68 -2.44 -7.21
C ARG A 155 -4.86 -3.84 -6.61
N PHE A 156 -4.58 -4.91 -7.35
CA PHE A 156 -4.77 -6.27 -6.83
C PHE A 156 -3.91 -6.57 -5.60
N GLY A 157 -2.69 -6.03 -5.54
CA GLY A 157 -1.85 -6.12 -4.34
C GLY A 157 -2.50 -5.43 -3.13
N GLU A 158 -3.03 -4.22 -3.33
CA GLU A 158 -3.76 -3.48 -2.29
C GLU A 158 -5.05 -4.18 -1.86
N ILE A 159 -5.81 -4.75 -2.82
CA ILE A 159 -7.02 -5.53 -2.51
C ILE A 159 -6.66 -6.73 -1.62
N ALA A 160 -5.61 -7.48 -1.97
CA ALA A 160 -5.17 -8.63 -1.17
C ALA A 160 -4.75 -8.21 0.24
N GLU A 161 -3.96 -7.14 0.38
CA GLU A 161 -3.50 -6.61 1.66
C GLU A 161 -4.67 -6.22 2.56
N ARG A 162 -5.59 -5.39 2.07
CA ARG A 162 -6.75 -4.91 2.83
C ARG A 162 -7.72 -6.03 3.22
N VAL A 163 -7.91 -7.02 2.35
CA VAL A 163 -8.70 -8.21 2.69
C VAL A 163 -8.02 -8.99 3.81
N ASN A 164 -6.71 -9.15 3.75
CA ASN A 164 -5.95 -9.88 4.76
C ASN A 164 -5.92 -9.16 6.12
N GLU A 165 -5.89 -7.82 6.16
CA GLU A 165 -6.09 -7.03 7.38
C GLU A 165 -7.42 -7.38 8.04
N ILE A 166 -8.53 -7.38 7.28
CA ILE A 166 -9.85 -7.77 7.79
C ILE A 166 -9.88 -9.24 8.25
N LEU A 167 -9.17 -10.14 7.57
CA LEU A 167 -9.10 -11.56 7.97
C LEU A 167 -8.34 -11.77 9.27
N ARG A 168 -7.33 -10.94 9.57
CA ARG A 168 -6.59 -10.93 10.84
C ARG A 168 -7.36 -10.26 11.97
N GLY A 169 -8.49 -9.62 11.69
CA GLY A 169 -9.27 -8.85 12.66
C GLY A 169 -8.70 -7.46 12.94
N GLU A 170 -7.85 -6.97 12.07
CA GLU A 170 -7.36 -5.60 12.09
C GLU A 170 -8.45 -4.67 11.52
N GLU A 171 -8.65 -3.50 12.13
CA GLU A 171 -9.51 -2.48 11.55
C GLU A 171 -8.82 -1.95 10.28
N PRO A 172 -9.52 -1.92 9.13
CA PRO A 172 -8.95 -1.33 7.92
C PRO A 172 -8.59 0.13 8.17
N MET A 173 -7.36 0.49 7.86
CA MET A 173 -6.92 1.89 7.97
C MET A 173 -7.81 2.80 7.11
N THR A 174 -8.23 3.90 7.67
CA THR A 174 -8.92 4.97 6.94
C THR A 174 -7.99 5.56 5.85
N LYS A 175 -8.54 6.35 4.92
CA LYS A 175 -7.71 7.03 3.91
C LYS A 175 -6.69 7.97 4.56
N GLU A 176 -7.09 8.65 5.62
CA GLU A 176 -6.26 9.58 6.39
C GLU A 176 -5.13 8.83 7.10
N GLU A 177 -5.44 7.75 7.81
CA GLU A 177 -4.44 6.90 8.50
C GLU A 177 -3.47 6.27 7.51
N LYS A 178 -3.95 5.85 6.32
CA LYS A 178 -3.09 5.30 5.28
C LYS A 178 -2.15 6.35 4.68
N GLN A 179 -2.62 7.58 4.53
CA GLN A 179 -1.78 8.70 4.09
C GLN A 179 -0.70 9.00 5.15
N GLU A 180 -1.09 9.13 6.41
CA GLU A 180 -0.18 9.37 7.53
C GLU A 180 0.86 8.25 7.66
N PHE A 181 0.43 6.99 7.53
CA PHE A 181 1.32 5.83 7.52
C PHE A 181 2.34 5.87 6.38
N ASN A 182 1.93 6.23 5.17
CA ASN A 182 2.83 6.35 4.02
C ASN A 182 3.82 7.51 4.20
N GLU A 183 3.38 8.63 4.77
CA GLU A 183 4.25 9.76 5.12
C GLU A 183 5.28 9.35 6.18
N LEU A 184 4.85 8.62 7.22
CA LEU A 184 5.74 8.07 8.25
C LEU A 184 6.76 7.10 7.65
N LYS A 185 6.34 6.21 6.76
CA LYS A 185 7.20 5.26 6.07
C LYS A 185 8.27 5.96 5.22
N THR A 186 7.89 7.05 4.57
CA THR A 186 8.83 7.90 3.82
C THR A 186 9.84 8.55 4.77
N GLN A 187 9.37 9.14 5.88
CA GLN A 187 10.24 9.74 6.89
C GLN A 187 11.22 8.72 7.51
N VAL A 188 10.75 7.51 7.79
CA VAL A 188 11.60 6.41 8.30
C VAL A 188 12.67 6.06 7.27
N SER A 189 12.32 5.93 5.99
CA SER A 189 13.28 5.66 4.91
C SER A 189 14.33 6.76 4.77
N GLU A 190 13.92 8.02 4.87
CA GLU A 190 14.83 9.16 4.85
C GLU A 190 15.77 9.17 6.07
N LEU A 191 15.23 8.87 7.26
CA LEU A 191 16.04 8.77 8.49
C LEU A 191 17.03 7.61 8.42
N GLN A 192 16.62 6.45 7.89
CA GLN A 192 17.52 5.33 7.66
C GLN A 192 18.64 5.68 6.69
N SER A 193 18.32 6.38 5.61
CA SER A 193 19.31 6.86 4.64
C SER A 193 20.29 7.85 5.25
N LYS A 194 19.78 8.78 6.09
CA LYS A 194 20.63 9.74 6.84
C LYS A 194 21.50 9.01 7.85
N LEU A 195 20.98 8.02 8.56
CA LEU A 195 21.73 7.20 9.51
C LEU A 195 22.83 6.40 8.81
N ALA A 196 22.52 5.73 7.70
CA ALA A 196 23.50 4.99 6.91
C ALA A 196 24.60 5.90 6.36
N ALA A 197 24.24 7.11 5.90
CA ALA A 197 25.21 8.11 5.48
C ALA A 197 26.10 8.58 6.66
N TYR A 198 25.51 8.73 7.84
CA TYR A 198 26.22 9.07 9.08
C TYR A 198 27.20 7.96 9.49
N GLU A 199 26.75 6.70 9.51
CA GLU A 199 27.56 5.53 9.84
C GLU A 199 28.69 5.28 8.82
N SER A 200 28.43 5.58 7.53
CA SER A 200 29.44 5.47 6.47
C SER A 200 30.50 6.59 6.47
N GLY A 201 30.39 7.55 7.40
CA GLY A 201 31.27 8.70 7.49
C GLY A 201 31.08 9.75 6.37
N LYS A 202 30.13 9.56 5.47
CA LYS A 202 29.87 10.50 4.35
C LYS A 202 29.19 11.80 4.77
N VAL A 203 28.59 11.86 5.97
CA VAL A 203 27.92 13.06 6.50
C VAL A 203 28.87 13.90 7.34
N TYR A 204 30.06 13.39 7.68
CA TYR A 204 31.09 14.19 8.36
C TYR A 204 31.83 15.17 7.43
N ASP A 205 31.39 15.35 6.19
CA ASP A 205 31.89 16.44 5.36
C ASP A 205 31.43 17.85 5.81
N ASN A 206 30.46 17.95 6.77
CA ASN A 206 30.38 19.16 7.59
C ASN A 206 31.55 19.23 8.65
N ALA A 207 32.29 18.16 8.85
CA ALA A 207 33.57 18.17 9.50
C ALA A 207 34.67 18.84 8.64
N ALA A 208 34.41 19.13 7.38
CA ALA A 208 35.28 19.91 6.50
C ALA A 208 35.28 21.41 6.84
N ILE A 209 34.30 21.91 7.63
CA ILE A 209 34.40 23.25 8.19
C ILE A 209 35.36 23.16 9.39
N ARG A 210 36.65 23.27 9.10
CA ARG A 210 37.68 23.40 10.10
C ARG A 210 38.18 24.85 10.09
N TRP A 211 38.22 25.45 11.26
CA TRP A 211 38.83 26.76 11.41
C TRP A 211 40.30 26.58 11.81
N ALA A 212 41.17 26.99 10.92
CA ALA A 212 42.62 26.92 11.13
C ALA A 212 43.11 28.04 12.04
N TYR A 213 42.40 29.17 12.05
CA TYR A 213 42.86 30.39 12.75
C TYR A 213 41.69 31.07 13.47
N ILE A 214 42.03 31.93 14.45
CA ILE A 214 41.07 32.79 15.16
C ILE A 214 40.90 34.08 14.35
N ASP A 215 40.22 33.96 13.22
CA ASP A 215 40.02 35.06 12.27
C ASP A 215 38.51 35.47 12.15
N GLY A 216 38.16 36.20 11.09
CA GLY A 216 36.81 36.61 10.83
C GLY A 216 35.84 35.49 10.46
N ASN A 217 36.35 34.30 10.09
CA ASN A 217 35.57 33.13 9.67
C ASN A 217 35.13 32.29 10.87
N LEU A 218 35.81 32.43 12.04
CA LEU A 218 35.43 31.74 13.26
C LEU A 218 34.08 32.26 13.76
N PRO A 219 33.09 31.41 14.09
CA PRO A 219 31.80 31.83 14.55
C PRO A 219 31.87 32.82 15.72
N LYS A 220 31.13 33.92 15.64
CA LYS A 220 31.14 35.00 16.66
C LYS A 220 30.88 34.50 18.07
N TRP A 221 30.00 33.49 18.21
CA TRP A 221 29.65 32.91 19.51
C TRP A 221 30.79 32.07 20.13
N ALA A 222 31.70 31.55 19.34
CA ALA A 222 32.81 30.70 19.78
C ALA A 222 34.11 31.50 20.02
N LYS A 223 34.27 32.59 19.28
CA LYS A 223 35.51 33.37 19.26
C LYS A 223 36.03 33.76 20.65
N PRO A 224 35.22 34.26 21.60
CA PRO A 224 35.71 34.62 22.92
C PRO A 224 36.32 33.43 23.67
N THR A 225 35.66 32.26 23.66
CA THR A 225 36.16 31.05 24.31
C THR A 225 37.44 30.55 23.66
N ILE A 226 37.47 30.45 22.34
CA ILE A 226 38.64 29.95 21.60
C ILE A 226 39.83 30.90 21.82
N GLN A 227 39.62 32.21 21.81
CA GLN A 227 40.67 33.20 22.10
C GLN A 227 41.19 33.09 23.55
N LYS A 228 40.28 32.90 24.52
CA LYS A 228 40.64 32.67 25.94
C LYS A 228 41.52 31.44 26.10
N LEU A 229 41.12 30.32 25.49
CA LEU A 229 41.87 29.07 25.58
C LEU A 229 43.24 29.17 24.89
N TYR A 230 43.31 29.84 23.74
CA TYR A 230 44.54 30.09 23.04
C TYR A 230 45.50 30.96 23.85
N ASN A 231 45.00 32.08 24.40
CA ASN A 231 45.81 33.00 25.21
C ASN A 231 46.32 32.37 26.52
N ASN A 232 45.58 31.38 27.03
CA ASN A 232 45.97 30.65 28.25
C ASN A 232 46.82 29.39 27.94
N ASN A 233 47.25 29.18 26.69
CA ASN A 233 48.01 28.01 26.23
C ASN A 233 47.29 26.66 26.43
N LEU A 234 45.98 26.69 26.62
CA LEU A 234 45.11 25.48 26.74
C LEU A 234 44.73 24.94 25.37
N LEU A 235 44.85 25.74 24.31
CA LEU A 235 44.60 25.38 22.93
C LEU A 235 45.82 25.81 22.09
N GLN A 236 46.45 24.88 21.43
CA GLN A 236 47.61 25.15 20.60
C GLN A 236 47.40 24.65 19.18
N GLY A 237 48.00 25.30 18.20
CA GLY A 237 48.00 24.85 16.81
C GLY A 237 48.97 23.68 16.59
N ASN A 238 48.81 23.01 15.43
CA ASN A 238 49.79 22.03 14.96
C ASN A 238 51.12 22.71 14.59
N GLU A 239 52.11 21.95 14.12
CA GLU A 239 53.45 22.46 13.73
C GLU A 239 53.42 23.62 12.72
N LYS A 240 52.30 23.77 11.99
CA LYS A 240 52.07 24.87 11.03
C LYS A 240 51.24 26.02 11.63
N GLY A 241 50.92 25.97 12.92
CA GLY A 241 50.13 26.97 13.62
C GLY A 241 48.63 26.89 13.37
N SER A 242 48.12 25.84 12.69
CA SER A 242 46.68 25.64 12.44
C SER A 242 46.01 24.97 13.65
N LEU A 243 44.91 25.53 14.11
CA LEU A 243 44.12 25.01 15.25
C LEU A 243 43.20 23.81 14.86
N GLU A 244 42.92 23.64 13.59
CA GLU A 244 42.07 22.55 13.05
C GLU A 244 40.75 22.30 13.80
N LEU A 245 40.07 23.36 14.21
CA LEU A 245 38.86 23.32 15.03
C LEU A 245 37.64 22.88 14.22
N SER A 246 37.04 21.73 14.54
CA SER A 246 35.78 21.34 13.97
C SER A 246 34.60 22.03 14.68
N TYR A 247 33.42 22.11 14.01
CA TYR A 247 32.21 22.70 14.57
C TYR A 247 31.84 22.04 15.91
N LEU A 248 31.88 20.72 15.98
CA LEU A 248 31.55 19.99 17.20
C LEU A 248 32.54 20.32 18.33
N PHE A 249 33.83 20.35 18.00
CA PHE A 249 34.87 20.62 18.99
C PHE A 249 34.72 22.02 19.59
N ILE A 250 34.51 23.06 18.77
CA ILE A 250 34.28 24.41 19.31
C ILE A 250 33.03 24.53 20.15
N ARG A 251 31.93 23.78 19.82
CA ARG A 251 30.72 23.72 20.67
C ARG A 251 31.02 23.12 22.03
N ILE A 252 31.75 22.03 22.09
CA ILE A 252 32.15 21.40 23.35
C ILE A 252 32.98 22.37 24.18
N LEU A 253 34.00 23.01 23.60
CA LEU A 253 34.81 23.98 24.31
C LEU A 253 34.01 25.14 24.87
N VAL A 254 33.05 25.69 24.14
CA VAL A 254 32.19 26.77 24.61
C VAL A 254 31.25 26.32 25.74
N ILE A 255 30.75 25.09 25.69
CA ILE A 255 29.94 24.53 26.78
C ILE A 255 30.76 24.39 28.05
N LEU A 256 31.98 23.86 27.96
CA LEU A 256 32.89 23.70 29.08
C LEU A 256 33.34 25.05 29.66
N ASP A 257 33.58 26.05 28.82
CA ASP A 257 33.93 27.41 29.24
C ASP A 257 32.78 28.08 30.02
N ARG A 258 31.56 27.96 29.50
CA ARG A 258 30.34 28.46 30.19
C ARG A 258 30.09 27.74 31.51
N ALA A 259 30.49 26.50 31.64
CA ALA A 259 30.45 25.76 32.90
C ALA A 259 31.58 26.14 33.89
N GLY A 260 32.42 27.11 33.54
CA GLY A 260 33.49 27.61 34.40
C GLY A 260 34.75 26.70 34.48
N LEU A 261 34.85 25.65 33.60
CA LEU A 261 35.95 24.70 33.68
C LEU A 261 37.31 25.30 33.30
N PHE A 262 37.33 26.42 32.57
CA PHE A 262 38.55 27.11 32.13
C PHE A 262 38.79 28.42 32.88
N ASP A 263 38.04 28.70 33.93
CA ASP A 263 38.29 29.85 34.78
C ASP A 263 39.47 29.56 35.74
N LYS A 264 40.46 30.44 35.74
CA LYS A 264 41.55 30.33 36.70
C LYS A 264 40.97 30.50 38.11
N LYS A 265 41.20 29.52 38.93
CA LYS A 265 40.99 29.68 40.41
C LYS A 265 41.97 30.65 40.94
#